data_a346611af45995072f1fb935f01548e5
#
_entry.id   a346611af45995072f1fb935f01548e5
#
_cell.length_a   1.000
_cell.length_b   1.000
_cell.length_c   1.000
_cell.angle_alpha   90.00
_cell.angle_beta   90.00
_cell.angle_gamma   90.00
#
_symmetry.space_group_name_H-M   'P 1'
#
loop_
_entity.id
_entity.type
_entity.pdbx_description
1 polymer ?
#
loop_
_entity_poly.entity_id
_entity_poly.type
_entity_poly.pdbx_seq_one_letter_code
_entity_poly.pdbx_strand_id
1 'polypeptide(L)'
;MKNDFINKLNAFSVLYVEDEDGIRNNIEQILQHLFKETNSAKNASEAYMKYLEFNPDLIITDIKMGMETGIDLIKKIRKSDSKTRIIITSAHTDLNYLLQAAELYLVKYIVKPMTQDKLMEALEAFVNTYDENKIYNLALNWIFDYKEAIVSNGNEVFNLTKKENLFLKLLITKNRLISYEELENNIWDDDSVMTANAMRLFIKNFRKKLPENCLKNI
;
A
#
# COMPACT_ATOMS: atom_id res chain seq x y z
N MET A 1 -12.24 -1.06 12.67
CA MET A 1 -11.07 -1.35 11.82
C MET A 1 -11.43 -2.20 10.59
N LYS A 2 -12.00 -3.44 10.72
CA LYS A 2 -12.37 -4.24 9.52
C LYS A 2 -13.37 -3.55 8.60
N ASN A 3 -14.42 -2.92 9.13
CA ASN A 3 -15.43 -2.22 8.30
C ASN A 3 -14.87 -0.99 7.58
N ASP A 4 -13.97 -0.22 8.18
CA ASP A 4 -13.35 0.95 7.55
C ASP A 4 -12.43 0.56 6.39
N PHE A 5 -11.70 -0.53 6.51
CA PHE A 5 -10.85 -1.07 5.46
C PHE A 5 -11.68 -1.59 4.26
N ILE A 6 -12.75 -2.34 4.52
CA ILE A 6 -13.66 -2.82 3.46
C ILE A 6 -14.32 -1.63 2.74
N ASN A 7 -14.76 -0.61 3.48
CA ASN A 7 -15.34 0.60 2.90
C ASN A 7 -14.34 1.34 1.98
N LYS A 8 -13.04 1.32 2.31
CA LYS A 8 -12.01 1.87 1.43
C LYS A 8 -11.85 1.07 0.14
N LEU A 9 -11.87 -0.26 0.20
CA LEU A 9 -11.78 -1.13 -0.98
C LEU A 9 -12.96 -0.94 -1.93
N ASN A 10 -14.15 -0.68 -1.41
CA ASN A 10 -15.35 -0.39 -2.19
C ASN A 10 -15.27 0.91 -3.03
N ALA A 11 -14.22 1.69 -2.90
CA ALA A 11 -13.97 2.85 -3.77
C ALA A 11 -13.17 2.48 -5.04
N PHE A 12 -12.60 1.27 -5.11
CA PHE A 12 -11.66 0.85 -6.14
C PHE A 12 -12.22 -0.26 -7.03
N SER A 13 -11.60 -0.40 -8.19
CA SER A 13 -11.84 -1.44 -9.17
C SER A 13 -10.66 -2.41 -9.27
N VAL A 14 -10.94 -3.70 -9.55
CA VAL A 14 -9.91 -4.74 -9.64
C VAL A 14 -10.09 -5.62 -10.86
N LEU A 15 -8.96 -5.95 -11.52
CA LEU A 15 -8.87 -6.99 -12.54
C LEU A 15 -8.08 -8.16 -11.99
N TYR A 16 -8.71 -9.35 -11.92
CA TYR A 16 -8.06 -10.58 -11.46
C TYR A 16 -7.74 -11.50 -12.63
N VAL A 17 -6.50 -11.97 -12.72
CA VAL A 17 -6.01 -12.78 -13.84
C VAL A 17 -5.46 -14.11 -13.36
N GLU A 18 -6.11 -15.21 -13.77
CA GLU A 18 -5.81 -16.57 -13.34
C GLU A 18 -6.30 -17.54 -14.42
N ASP A 19 -5.50 -18.47 -14.88
CA ASP A 19 -5.87 -19.40 -15.93
C ASP A 19 -6.71 -20.60 -15.42
N GLU A 20 -6.57 -20.96 -14.14
CA GLU A 20 -7.38 -22.03 -13.54
C GLU A 20 -8.80 -21.53 -13.21
N ASP A 21 -9.81 -22.01 -13.95
CA ASP A 21 -11.21 -21.60 -13.81
C ASP A 21 -11.73 -21.71 -12.36
N GLY A 22 -11.41 -22.79 -11.65
CA GLY A 22 -11.86 -23.02 -10.28
C GLY A 22 -11.30 -21.99 -9.30
N ILE A 23 -10.01 -21.68 -9.42
CA ILE A 23 -9.36 -20.65 -8.58
C ILE A 23 -9.89 -19.28 -8.95
N ARG A 24 -9.95 -18.97 -10.26
CA ARG A 24 -10.42 -17.68 -10.75
C ARG A 24 -11.82 -17.36 -10.23
N ASN A 25 -12.77 -18.27 -10.38
CA ASN A 25 -14.16 -18.07 -9.96
C ASN A 25 -14.29 -17.87 -8.44
N ASN A 26 -13.56 -18.64 -7.64
CA ASN A 26 -13.62 -18.52 -6.18
C ASN A 26 -13.05 -17.17 -5.71
N ILE A 27 -11.92 -16.74 -6.25
CA ILE A 27 -11.31 -15.47 -5.85
C ILE A 27 -12.11 -14.29 -6.39
N GLU A 28 -12.62 -14.36 -7.61
CA GLU A 28 -13.49 -13.34 -8.17
C GLU A 28 -14.71 -13.08 -7.29
N GLN A 29 -15.39 -14.12 -6.80
CA GLN A 29 -16.51 -13.98 -5.87
C GLN A 29 -16.10 -13.24 -4.58
N ILE A 30 -14.93 -13.52 -4.03
CA ILE A 30 -14.41 -12.81 -2.85
C ILE A 30 -14.18 -11.33 -3.18
N LEU A 31 -13.54 -11.03 -4.32
CA LEU A 31 -13.23 -9.68 -4.73
C LEU A 31 -14.47 -8.85 -5.04
N GLN A 32 -15.53 -9.46 -5.61
CA GLN A 32 -16.83 -8.81 -5.85
C GLN A 32 -17.51 -8.28 -4.57
N HIS A 33 -17.24 -8.90 -3.41
CA HIS A 33 -17.73 -8.42 -2.12
C HIS A 33 -16.86 -7.31 -1.51
N LEU A 34 -15.64 -7.10 -2.01
CA LEU A 34 -14.68 -6.18 -1.45
C LEU A 34 -14.53 -4.91 -2.29
N PHE A 35 -14.60 -5.02 -3.61
CA PHE A 35 -14.36 -3.93 -4.54
C PHE A 35 -15.67 -3.37 -5.12
N LYS A 36 -15.62 -2.10 -5.55
CA LYS A 36 -16.73 -1.45 -6.26
C LYS A 36 -17.06 -2.19 -7.55
N GLU A 37 -16.04 -2.64 -8.25
CA GLU A 37 -16.17 -3.31 -9.53
C GLU A 37 -15.03 -4.32 -9.69
N THR A 38 -15.38 -5.54 -10.16
CA THR A 38 -14.44 -6.64 -10.31
C THR A 38 -14.61 -7.25 -11.70
N ASN A 39 -13.51 -7.38 -12.42
CA ASN A 39 -13.40 -8.14 -13.66
C ASN A 39 -12.37 -9.24 -13.51
N SER A 40 -12.53 -10.33 -14.27
CA SER A 40 -11.53 -11.41 -14.30
C SER A 40 -11.14 -11.76 -15.74
N ALA A 41 -9.95 -12.33 -15.92
CA ALA A 41 -9.44 -12.81 -17.19
C ALA A 41 -8.67 -14.13 -17.02
N LYS A 42 -8.70 -14.98 -18.03
CA LYS A 42 -8.07 -16.32 -17.99
C LYS A 42 -6.66 -16.37 -18.57
N ASN A 43 -6.17 -15.28 -19.17
CA ASN A 43 -4.83 -15.20 -19.77
C ASN A 43 -4.41 -13.73 -19.94
N ALA A 44 -3.13 -13.52 -20.27
CA ALA A 44 -2.54 -12.20 -20.42
C ALA A 44 -3.16 -11.37 -21.56
N SER A 45 -3.51 -12.01 -22.69
CA SER A 45 -4.12 -11.31 -23.82
C SER A 45 -5.52 -10.78 -23.48
N GLU A 46 -6.39 -11.60 -22.87
CA GLU A 46 -7.70 -11.17 -22.40
C GLU A 46 -7.60 -10.10 -21.32
N ALA A 47 -6.66 -10.28 -20.39
CA ALA A 47 -6.41 -9.32 -19.33
C ALA A 47 -6.00 -7.95 -19.88
N TYR A 48 -5.15 -7.92 -20.91
CA TYR A 48 -4.74 -6.66 -21.53
C TYR A 48 -5.90 -5.94 -22.23
N MET A 49 -6.80 -6.66 -22.91
CA MET A 49 -8.00 -6.09 -23.52
C MET A 49 -8.92 -5.49 -22.45
N LYS A 50 -9.20 -6.26 -21.40
CA LYS A 50 -10.02 -5.79 -20.27
C LYS A 50 -9.37 -4.60 -19.54
N TYR A 51 -8.04 -4.61 -19.37
CA TYR A 51 -7.31 -3.49 -18.80
C TYR A 51 -7.55 -2.19 -19.59
N LEU A 52 -7.50 -2.23 -20.93
CA LEU A 52 -7.71 -1.06 -21.78
C LEU A 52 -9.15 -0.52 -21.71
N GLU A 53 -10.14 -1.40 -21.57
CA GLU A 53 -11.56 -1.04 -21.51
C GLU A 53 -11.97 -0.58 -20.11
N PHE A 54 -11.48 -1.28 -19.08
CA PHE A 54 -11.95 -1.16 -17.71
C PHE A 54 -11.13 -0.17 -16.87
N ASN A 55 -9.84 0.05 -17.24
CA ASN A 55 -8.89 0.92 -16.52
C ASN A 55 -8.88 0.68 -15.00
N PRO A 56 -8.54 -0.53 -14.53
CA PRO A 56 -8.63 -0.92 -13.12
C PRO A 56 -7.63 -0.15 -12.25
N ASP A 57 -8.01 0.08 -10.99
CA ASP A 57 -7.10 0.63 -9.97
C ASP A 57 -6.05 -0.40 -9.52
N LEU A 58 -6.45 -1.69 -9.51
CA LEU A 58 -5.60 -2.81 -9.10
C LEU A 58 -5.68 -3.95 -10.11
N ILE A 59 -4.52 -4.52 -10.44
CA ILE A 59 -4.43 -5.82 -11.13
C ILE A 59 -3.82 -6.84 -10.17
N ILE A 60 -4.47 -7.99 -10.01
CA ILE A 60 -3.93 -9.17 -9.32
C ILE A 60 -3.74 -10.23 -10.38
N THR A 61 -2.51 -10.68 -10.63
CA THR A 61 -2.22 -11.63 -11.71
C THR A 61 -1.33 -12.77 -11.27
N ASP A 62 -1.65 -13.99 -11.72
CA ASP A 62 -0.68 -15.08 -11.66
C ASP A 62 0.47 -14.82 -12.63
N ILE A 63 1.64 -15.37 -12.32
CA ILE A 63 2.80 -15.36 -13.23
C ILE A 63 2.59 -16.33 -14.37
N LYS A 64 2.20 -17.58 -14.10
CA LYS A 64 2.09 -18.62 -15.11
C LYS A 64 0.67 -18.77 -15.62
N MET A 65 0.44 -18.35 -16.86
CA MET A 65 -0.87 -18.37 -17.51
C MET A 65 -0.76 -18.83 -18.98
N GLY A 66 -0.12 -19.95 -19.22
CA GLY A 66 0.07 -20.48 -20.57
C GLY A 66 1.28 -19.89 -21.30
N MET A 67 1.10 -19.39 -22.54
CA MET A 67 2.20 -18.93 -23.40
C MET A 67 2.76 -17.55 -22.99
N GLU A 68 1.91 -16.63 -22.54
CA GLU A 68 2.31 -15.32 -22.02
C GLU A 68 2.20 -15.34 -20.49
N THR A 69 3.20 -14.76 -19.85
CA THR A 69 3.24 -14.68 -18.37
C THR A 69 2.56 -13.41 -17.86
N GLY A 70 2.16 -13.41 -16.57
CA GLY A 70 1.72 -12.18 -15.90
C GLY A 70 2.78 -11.09 -15.89
N ILE A 71 4.06 -11.46 -15.89
CA ILE A 71 5.17 -10.50 -16.01
C ILE A 71 5.18 -9.83 -17.39
N ASP A 72 4.92 -10.57 -18.48
CA ASP A 72 4.84 -9.99 -19.82
C ASP A 72 3.66 -9.03 -19.94
N LEU A 73 2.51 -9.39 -19.37
CA LEU A 73 1.35 -8.50 -19.24
C LEU A 73 1.73 -7.20 -18.54
N ILE A 74 2.38 -7.28 -17.38
CA ILE A 74 2.76 -6.11 -16.59
C ILE A 74 3.77 -5.25 -17.36
N LYS A 75 4.79 -5.84 -17.97
CA LYS A 75 5.77 -5.12 -18.82
C LYS A 75 5.07 -4.36 -19.94
N LYS A 76 4.05 -4.95 -20.56
CA LYS A 76 3.25 -4.32 -21.60
C LYS A 76 2.48 -3.12 -21.07
N ILE A 77 1.82 -3.24 -19.92
CA ILE A 77 1.11 -2.17 -19.24
C ILE A 77 2.07 -1.04 -18.85
N ARG A 78 3.21 -1.37 -18.25
CA ARG A 78 4.21 -0.40 -17.76
C ARG A 78 4.84 0.46 -18.86
N LYS A 79 4.71 0.11 -20.14
CA LYS A 79 5.14 0.98 -21.25
C LYS A 79 4.39 2.31 -21.30
N SER A 80 3.16 2.35 -20.84
CA SER A 80 2.28 3.54 -20.89
C SER A 80 1.66 3.92 -19.55
N ASP A 81 1.67 3.04 -18.56
CA ASP A 81 1.03 3.24 -17.26
C ASP A 81 1.92 2.81 -16.11
N SER A 82 2.34 3.80 -15.32
CA SER A 82 3.07 3.60 -14.06
C SER A 82 2.16 3.69 -12.81
N LYS A 83 0.85 3.98 -12.97
CA LYS A 83 -0.06 4.31 -11.87
C LYS A 83 -0.88 3.13 -11.38
N THR A 84 -1.37 2.28 -12.29
CA THR A 84 -2.14 1.08 -11.93
C THR A 84 -1.33 0.21 -10.97
N ARG A 85 -1.92 -0.14 -9.83
CA ARG A 85 -1.28 -0.96 -8.78
C ARG A 85 -1.32 -2.42 -9.19
N ILE A 86 -0.26 -3.13 -8.87
CA ILE A 86 -0.12 -4.53 -9.31
C ILE A 86 0.30 -5.40 -8.14
N ILE A 87 -0.41 -6.51 -7.98
CA ILE A 87 -0.08 -7.62 -7.09
C ILE A 87 0.17 -8.84 -7.98
N ILE A 88 1.27 -9.55 -7.74
CA ILE A 88 1.58 -10.81 -8.40
C ILE A 88 1.30 -11.97 -7.45
N THR A 89 0.72 -13.05 -7.98
CA THR A 89 0.64 -14.34 -7.31
C THR A 89 1.51 -15.37 -8.04
N SER A 90 2.18 -16.27 -7.33
CA SER A 90 3.04 -17.28 -7.95
C SER A 90 3.16 -18.54 -7.11
N ALA A 91 3.14 -19.69 -7.76
CA ALA A 91 3.45 -20.97 -7.13
C ALA A 91 4.96 -21.18 -6.89
N HIS A 92 5.81 -20.31 -7.44
CA HIS A 92 7.26 -20.47 -7.43
C HIS A 92 7.95 -19.33 -6.70
N THR A 93 8.98 -19.68 -5.92
CA THR A 93 9.99 -18.78 -5.37
C THR A 93 11.18 -18.63 -6.32
N ASP A 94 10.96 -18.75 -7.64
CA ASP A 94 12.02 -18.64 -8.64
C ASP A 94 12.62 -17.24 -8.60
N LEU A 95 13.91 -17.17 -8.31
CA LEU A 95 14.67 -15.94 -8.17
C LEU A 95 14.58 -15.06 -9.43
N ASN A 96 14.50 -15.66 -10.61
CA ASN A 96 14.39 -14.91 -11.86
C ASN A 96 13.08 -14.12 -11.95
N TYR A 97 11.97 -14.71 -11.49
CA TYR A 97 10.70 -13.98 -11.45
C TYR A 97 10.67 -12.90 -10.37
N LEU A 98 11.28 -13.17 -9.22
CA LEU A 98 11.40 -12.16 -8.15
C LEU A 98 12.24 -10.95 -8.59
N LEU A 99 13.37 -11.18 -9.28
CA LEU A 99 14.20 -10.09 -9.81
C LEU A 99 13.47 -9.26 -10.86
N GLN A 100 12.78 -9.90 -11.81
CA GLN A 100 11.98 -9.20 -12.80
C GLN A 100 10.82 -8.42 -12.15
N ALA A 101 10.17 -9.00 -11.14
CA ALA A 101 9.09 -8.39 -10.39
C ALA A 101 9.53 -7.13 -9.63
N ALA A 102 10.77 -7.11 -9.10
CA ALA A 102 11.32 -5.97 -8.37
C ALA A 102 11.42 -4.70 -9.24
N GLU A 103 11.62 -4.84 -10.56
CA GLU A 103 11.70 -3.72 -11.51
C GLU A 103 10.33 -3.18 -11.94
N LEU A 104 9.23 -3.88 -11.60
CA LEU A 104 7.88 -3.59 -12.11
C LEU A 104 7.02 -2.75 -11.16
N TYR A 105 7.60 -2.22 -10.08
CA TYR A 105 6.89 -1.39 -9.09
C TYR A 105 5.62 -2.06 -8.56
N LEU A 106 5.77 -3.29 -8.03
CA LEU A 106 4.67 -4.06 -7.45
C LEU A 106 4.27 -3.53 -6.07
N VAL A 107 2.99 -3.63 -5.76
CA VAL A 107 2.49 -3.44 -4.40
C VAL A 107 2.89 -4.62 -3.51
N LYS A 108 2.69 -5.84 -4.00
CA LYS A 108 2.99 -7.08 -3.26
C LYS A 108 3.26 -8.25 -4.21
N TYR A 109 4.07 -9.18 -3.75
CA TYR A 109 4.28 -10.50 -4.34
C TYR A 109 3.75 -11.56 -3.37
N ILE A 110 2.83 -12.39 -3.81
CA ILE A 110 2.20 -13.45 -2.99
C ILE A 110 2.66 -14.80 -3.46
N VAL A 111 3.29 -15.57 -2.58
CA VAL A 111 3.59 -16.98 -2.85
C VAL A 111 2.35 -17.82 -2.57
N LYS A 112 1.86 -18.56 -3.58
CA LYS A 112 0.74 -19.52 -3.46
C LYS A 112 1.06 -20.61 -2.43
N PRO A 113 0.11 -21.14 -1.66
CA PRO A 113 -1.32 -20.85 -1.79
C PRO A 113 -1.67 -19.44 -1.30
N MET A 114 -2.55 -18.77 -2.05
CA MET A 114 -3.11 -17.47 -1.67
C MET A 114 -4.19 -17.69 -0.60
N THR A 115 -3.78 -17.68 0.66
CA THR A 115 -4.70 -17.74 1.80
C THR A 115 -5.44 -16.42 1.98
N GLN A 116 -6.55 -16.44 2.72
CA GLN A 116 -7.31 -15.23 3.03
C GLN A 116 -6.43 -14.17 3.71
N ASP A 117 -5.57 -14.56 4.64
CA ASP A 117 -4.69 -13.62 5.36
C ASP A 117 -3.69 -12.95 4.41
N LYS A 118 -3.05 -13.71 3.52
CA LYS A 118 -2.13 -13.17 2.51
C LYS A 118 -2.82 -12.21 1.54
N LEU A 119 -4.04 -12.56 1.10
CA LEU A 119 -4.83 -11.67 0.26
C LEU A 119 -5.17 -10.38 0.98
N MET A 120 -5.66 -10.46 2.23
CA MET A 120 -6.01 -9.26 3.02
C MET A 120 -4.78 -8.38 3.29
N GLU A 121 -3.63 -8.97 3.63
CA GLU A 121 -2.36 -8.24 3.79
C GLU A 121 -1.94 -7.50 2.51
N ALA A 122 -2.11 -8.14 1.35
CA ALA A 122 -1.78 -7.52 0.07
C ALA A 122 -2.77 -6.39 -0.31
N LEU A 123 -4.05 -6.55 0.02
CA LEU A 123 -5.06 -5.51 -0.19
C LEU A 123 -4.87 -4.33 0.79
N GLU A 124 -4.40 -4.58 2.01
CA GLU A 124 -3.99 -3.51 2.93
C GLU A 124 -2.79 -2.72 2.36
N ALA A 125 -1.78 -3.42 1.84
CA ALA A 125 -0.66 -2.78 1.18
C ALA A 125 -1.13 -1.93 -0.02
N PHE A 126 -2.08 -2.43 -0.82
CA PHE A 126 -2.68 -1.69 -1.93
C PHE A 126 -3.37 -0.40 -1.46
N VAL A 127 -4.27 -0.47 -0.49
CA VAL A 127 -4.95 0.72 0.05
C VAL A 127 -3.95 1.74 0.58
N ASN A 128 -2.90 1.29 1.25
CA ASN A 128 -1.85 2.15 1.78
C ASN A 128 -1.10 2.93 0.69
N THR A 129 -1.00 2.40 -0.55
CA THR A 129 -0.38 3.16 -1.67
C THR A 129 -1.16 4.44 -2.04
N TYR A 130 -2.45 4.48 -1.76
CA TYR A 130 -3.28 5.68 -1.96
C TYR A 130 -3.24 6.61 -0.74
N ASP A 131 -3.05 6.05 0.45
CA ASP A 131 -2.87 6.84 1.66
C ASP A 131 -1.53 7.62 1.68
N GLU A 132 -0.54 7.14 0.94
CA GLU A 132 0.76 7.82 0.76
C GLU A 132 0.67 9.18 0.05
N ASN A 133 -0.42 9.46 -0.66
CA ASN A 133 -0.66 10.73 -1.33
C ASN A 133 -1.61 11.65 -0.52
N LYS A 134 -1.90 11.32 0.75
CA LYS A 134 -2.83 12.12 1.54
C LYS A 134 -2.18 13.34 2.17
N ILE A 135 -2.89 14.46 1.99
CA ILE A 135 -2.71 15.66 2.80
C ILE A 135 -3.63 15.52 4.02
N TYR A 136 -3.07 15.59 5.21
CA TYR A 136 -3.79 15.49 6.47
C TYR A 136 -3.95 16.88 7.09
N ASN A 137 -5.15 17.24 7.49
CA ASN A 137 -5.39 18.43 8.29
C ASN A 137 -5.05 18.11 9.75
N LEU A 138 -4.03 18.78 10.31
CA LEU A 138 -3.59 18.60 11.70
C LEU A 138 -4.34 19.55 12.65
N ALA A 139 -4.57 20.78 12.23
CA ALA A 139 -5.28 21.84 12.94
C ALA A 139 -5.72 22.92 11.94
N LEU A 140 -6.34 23.99 12.43
CA LEU A 140 -6.70 25.14 11.60
C LEU A 140 -5.44 25.67 10.88
N ASN A 141 -5.48 25.71 9.54
CA ASN A 141 -4.40 26.13 8.66
C ASN A 141 -3.11 25.27 8.69
N TRP A 142 -3.10 24.14 9.42
CA TRP A 142 -1.97 23.23 9.44
C TRP A 142 -2.26 21.97 8.64
N ILE A 143 -1.40 21.68 7.66
CA ILE A 143 -1.47 20.47 6.83
C ILE A 143 -0.21 19.66 6.97
N PHE A 144 -0.33 18.35 6.82
CA PHE A 144 0.77 17.40 6.69
C PHE A 144 0.67 16.72 5.34
N ASP A 145 1.65 16.94 4.49
CA ASP A 145 1.83 16.22 3.23
C ASP A 145 2.83 15.09 3.46
N TYR A 146 2.31 13.85 3.50
CA TYR A 146 3.14 12.69 3.74
C TYR A 146 4.13 12.43 2.60
N LYS A 147 3.70 12.66 1.34
CA LYS A 147 4.53 12.41 0.15
C LYS A 147 5.72 13.36 0.09
N GLU A 148 5.47 14.64 0.28
CA GLU A 148 6.51 15.66 0.27
C GLU A 148 7.29 15.72 1.60
N ALA A 149 6.87 14.94 2.61
CA ALA A 149 7.42 14.92 3.96
C ALA A 149 7.51 16.33 4.58
N ILE A 150 6.41 17.08 4.50
CA ILE A 150 6.32 18.45 5.02
C ILE A 150 5.11 18.64 5.93
N VAL A 151 5.27 19.55 6.89
CA VAL A 151 4.15 20.16 7.64
C VAL A 151 4.15 21.66 7.35
N SER A 152 2.98 22.22 7.07
CA SER A 152 2.83 23.64 6.73
C SER A 152 1.63 24.25 7.43
N ASN A 153 1.75 25.54 7.83
CA ASN A 153 0.65 26.36 8.36
C ASN A 153 0.20 27.47 7.39
N GLY A 154 0.61 27.37 6.12
CA GLY A 154 0.34 28.37 5.09
C GLY A 154 1.36 29.52 5.05
N ASN A 155 2.04 29.83 6.15
CA ASN A 155 3.11 30.84 6.22
C ASN A 155 4.50 30.21 6.27
N GLU A 156 4.62 29.07 6.93
CA GLU A 156 5.87 28.37 7.15
C GLU A 156 5.75 26.92 6.68
N VAL A 157 6.86 26.37 6.18
CA VAL A 157 6.99 24.98 5.73
C VAL A 157 8.12 24.33 6.52
N PHE A 158 7.81 23.23 7.19
CA PHE A 158 8.75 22.44 7.97
C PHE A 158 9.02 21.12 7.28
N ASN A 159 10.24 20.89 6.82
CA ASN A 159 10.67 19.60 6.29
C ASN A 159 10.79 18.56 7.40
N LEU A 160 10.24 17.39 7.16
CA LEU A 160 10.33 16.26 8.07
C LEU A 160 11.44 15.31 7.64
N THR A 161 12.15 14.77 8.61
CA THR A 161 13.02 13.61 8.38
C THR A 161 12.18 12.38 8.08
N LYS A 162 12.77 11.32 7.49
CA LYS A 162 12.10 10.04 7.24
C LYS A 162 11.40 9.50 8.49
N LYS A 163 12.08 9.56 9.66
CA LYS A 163 11.53 9.08 10.94
C LYS A 163 10.38 9.96 11.45
N GLU A 164 10.48 11.30 11.34
CA GLU A 164 9.39 12.22 11.72
C GLU A 164 8.16 12.03 10.83
N ASN A 165 8.36 11.81 9.53
CA ASN A 165 7.30 11.57 8.57
C ASN A 165 6.52 10.28 8.87
N LEU A 166 7.25 9.16 9.10
CA LEU A 166 6.66 7.89 9.50
C LEU A 166 5.95 7.98 10.85
N PHE A 167 6.54 8.67 11.82
CA PHE A 167 5.97 8.87 13.15
C PHE A 167 4.63 9.62 13.09
N LEU A 168 4.57 10.72 12.34
CA LEU A 168 3.33 11.51 12.20
C LEU A 168 2.25 10.71 11.48
N LYS A 169 2.60 10.01 10.40
CA LYS A 169 1.68 9.12 9.70
C LYS A 169 1.11 8.04 10.62
N LEU A 170 1.97 7.39 11.40
CA LEU A 170 1.57 6.34 12.35
C LEU A 170 0.56 6.88 13.39
N LEU A 171 0.82 8.05 13.98
CA LEU A 171 -0.09 8.69 14.94
C LEU A 171 -1.45 8.99 14.32
N ILE A 172 -1.48 9.57 13.12
CA ILE A 172 -2.73 9.93 12.44
C ILE A 172 -3.53 8.67 12.06
N THR A 173 -2.87 7.64 11.53
CA THR A 173 -3.56 6.45 11.05
C THR A 173 -4.08 5.56 12.17
N LYS A 174 -3.35 5.47 13.27
CA LYS A 174 -3.77 4.66 14.43
C LYS A 174 -4.84 5.34 15.27
N ASN A 175 -4.84 6.67 15.33
CA ASN A 175 -5.80 7.48 16.10
C ASN A 175 -6.07 6.95 17.53
N ARG A 176 -5.04 6.48 18.20
CA ARG A 176 -5.04 5.93 19.57
C ARG A 176 -3.70 6.15 20.22
N LEU A 177 -3.61 5.82 21.51
CA LEU A 177 -2.33 5.76 22.21
C LEU A 177 -1.42 4.71 21.57
N ILE A 178 -0.16 5.08 21.38
CA ILE A 178 0.88 4.23 20.82
C ILE A 178 1.95 4.04 21.88
N SER A 179 2.31 2.80 22.20
CA SER A 179 3.36 2.49 23.16
C SER A 179 4.75 2.81 22.59
N TYR A 180 5.74 2.97 23.47
CA TYR A 180 7.14 3.16 23.05
C TYR A 180 7.66 1.98 22.23
N GLU A 181 7.32 0.76 22.62
CA GLU A 181 7.67 -0.47 21.90
C GLU A 181 7.07 -0.51 20.49
N GLU A 182 5.81 -0.10 20.33
CA GLU A 182 5.16 0.00 19.03
C GLU A 182 5.81 1.07 18.14
N LEU A 183 6.25 2.19 18.71
CA LEU A 183 7.00 3.22 18.00
C LEU A 183 8.36 2.71 17.55
N GLU A 184 9.10 2.03 18.43
CA GLU A 184 10.40 1.45 18.13
C GLU A 184 10.31 0.48 16.96
N ASN A 185 9.39 -0.48 17.01
CA ASN A 185 9.21 -1.51 15.99
C ASN A 185 8.75 -0.95 14.61
N ASN A 186 8.11 0.22 14.56
CA ASN A 186 7.58 0.77 13.29
C ASN A 186 8.46 1.86 12.67
N ILE A 187 9.37 2.48 13.44
CA ILE A 187 10.08 3.70 13.01
C ILE A 187 11.61 3.51 13.03
N TRP A 188 12.12 2.63 13.89
CA TRP A 188 13.55 2.37 14.00
C TRP A 188 13.88 0.97 13.48
N ASP A 189 14.86 0.89 12.59
CA ASP A 189 15.39 -0.37 12.10
C ASP A 189 16.15 -1.11 13.22
N ASP A 190 16.23 -2.44 13.15
CA ASP A 190 16.81 -3.34 14.18
C ASP A 190 18.22 -3.01 14.62
N ASP A 191 18.98 -2.22 13.86
CA ASP A 191 20.38 -1.88 14.15
C ASP A 191 20.58 -0.71 15.15
N SER A 192 19.50 -0.07 15.61
CA SER A 192 19.62 1.08 16.52
C SER A 192 18.68 0.97 17.73
N VAL A 193 19.23 0.58 18.88
CA VAL A 193 18.50 0.60 20.15
C VAL A 193 18.12 2.05 20.51
N MET A 194 16.80 2.33 20.53
CA MET A 194 16.28 3.63 20.92
C MET A 194 16.24 3.75 22.45
N THR A 195 17.09 4.61 22.99
CA THR A 195 17.01 4.90 24.45
C THR A 195 15.82 5.82 24.76
N ALA A 196 15.25 5.71 25.96
CA ALA A 196 14.17 6.57 26.41
C ALA A 196 14.52 8.07 26.32
N ASN A 197 15.78 8.44 26.53
CA ASN A 197 16.25 9.81 26.41
C ASN A 197 16.30 10.30 24.96
N ALA A 198 16.73 9.43 24.02
CA ALA A 198 16.76 9.74 22.58
C ALA A 198 15.32 9.94 22.06
N MET A 199 14.38 9.11 22.48
CA MET A 199 12.95 9.26 22.13
C MET A 199 12.37 10.57 22.67
N ARG A 200 12.63 10.92 23.93
CA ARG A 200 12.17 12.21 24.50
C ARG A 200 12.73 13.40 23.74
N LEU A 201 14.01 13.36 23.35
CA LEU A 201 14.65 14.42 22.56
C LEU A 201 14.04 14.50 21.15
N PHE A 202 13.80 13.35 20.50
CA PHE A 202 13.14 13.26 19.21
C PHE A 202 11.75 13.94 19.27
N ILE A 203 10.90 13.53 20.21
CA ILE A 203 9.55 14.08 20.37
C ILE A 203 9.60 15.59 20.69
N LYS A 204 10.54 16.02 21.56
CA LYS A 204 10.72 17.43 21.89
C LYS A 204 11.06 18.27 20.67
N ASN A 205 11.96 17.79 19.82
CA ASN A 205 12.35 18.53 18.61
C ASN A 205 11.25 18.50 17.55
N PHE A 206 10.58 17.37 17.40
CA PHE A 206 9.50 17.21 16.45
C PHE A 206 8.29 18.13 16.77
N ARG A 207 7.95 18.30 18.05
CA ARG A 207 6.90 19.24 18.48
C ARG A 207 7.07 20.67 17.98
N LYS A 208 8.30 21.12 17.77
CA LYS A 208 8.59 22.47 17.24
C LYS A 208 8.11 22.67 15.80
N LYS A 209 7.86 21.59 15.07
CA LYS A 209 7.40 21.56 13.68
C LYS A 209 5.89 21.35 13.56
N LEU A 210 5.18 21.26 14.67
CA LEU A 210 3.77 20.91 14.72
C LEU A 210 2.94 22.01 15.40
N PRO A 211 1.62 22.04 15.14
CA PRO A 211 0.72 22.94 15.89
C PRO A 211 0.85 22.71 17.41
N GLU A 212 0.66 23.75 18.18
CA GLU A 212 0.62 23.66 19.64
C GLU A 212 -0.43 22.62 20.09
N ASN A 213 -0.08 21.82 21.09
CA ASN A 213 -0.94 20.77 21.65
C ASN A 213 -1.37 19.63 20.70
N CYS A 214 -0.78 19.53 19.49
CA CYS A 214 -1.05 18.47 18.55
C CYS A 214 -0.59 17.08 19.08
N LEU A 215 0.53 17.03 19.80
CA LEU A 215 1.06 15.84 20.44
C LEU A 215 0.94 15.91 21.95
N LYS A 216 0.13 15.03 22.53
CA LYS A 216 -0.01 14.86 23.99
C LYS A 216 0.77 13.63 24.46
N ASN A 217 1.51 13.77 25.56
CA ASN A 217 2.02 12.63 26.31
C ASN A 217 0.98 12.27 27.38
N ILE A 218 0.85 10.98 27.62
CA ILE A 218 0.13 10.44 28.79
C ILE A 218 1.16 9.74 29.66
#